data_246117c84a7e071ba63729a1f4543c51
#
_entry.id   246117c84a7e071ba63729a1f4543c51
#
_cell.length_a   1.000
_cell.length_b   1.000
_cell.length_c   1.000
_cell.angle_alpha   90.00
_cell.angle_beta   90.00
_cell.angle_gamma   90.00
#
_symmetry.space_group_name_H-M   'P 1'
#
loop_
_entity.id
_entity.type
_entity.pdbx_description
1 polymer ?
#
loop_
_entity_poly.entity_id
_entity_poly.type
_entity_poly.pdbx_seq_one_letter_code
_entity_poly.pdbx_strand_id
1 'polypeptide(L)'
;MAEHKRHQGHRQRMRERVQNYGLDSLAEHEALEYVLYLTNAQKDTNGIAHDLIDRFGDFAAVLEASEEELCTVEGVGPATARMLHLLPEIGRAHV
;
A
#
# COMPACT_ATOMS: atom_id res chain seq x y z
N MET A 1 11.51 -10.80 17.58
CA MET A 1 10.56 -10.35 18.60
C MET A 1 10.48 -8.83 18.69
N ALA A 2 11.61 -8.16 18.89
CA ALA A 2 11.63 -6.70 18.90
C ALA A 2 11.12 -6.08 17.59
N GLU A 3 11.47 -6.67 16.45
CA GLU A 3 11.01 -6.20 15.15
C GLU A 3 9.50 -6.38 14.98
N HIS A 4 8.97 -7.50 15.46
CA HIS A 4 7.54 -7.76 15.39
C HIS A 4 6.75 -6.69 16.16
N LYS A 5 7.23 -6.33 17.35
CA LYS A 5 6.61 -5.29 18.16
C LYS A 5 6.69 -3.92 17.50
N ARG A 6 7.82 -3.62 16.85
CA ARG A 6 7.98 -2.35 16.14
C ARG A 6 7.00 -2.25 14.97
N HIS A 7 6.85 -3.33 14.20
CA HIS A 7 5.92 -3.37 13.08
C HIS A 7 4.48 -3.21 13.56
N GLN A 8 4.12 -3.86 14.64
CA GLN A 8 2.78 -3.73 15.20
C GLN A 8 2.51 -2.31 15.68
N GLY A 9 3.48 -1.70 16.38
CA GLY A 9 3.34 -0.33 16.84
C GLY A 9 3.24 0.67 15.70
N HIS A 10 4.03 0.47 14.65
CA HIS A 10 4.01 1.32 13.46
C HIS A 10 2.66 1.25 12.75
N ARG A 11 2.13 0.04 12.56
CA ARG A 11 0.83 -0.16 11.90
C ARG A 11 -0.31 0.42 12.71
N GLN A 12 -0.24 0.26 14.02
CA GLN A 12 -1.25 0.84 14.92
C GLN A 12 -1.23 2.37 14.82
N ARG A 13 -0.07 2.99 14.82
CA ARG A 13 0.05 4.45 14.69
C ARG A 13 -0.48 4.93 13.35
N MET A 14 -0.20 4.21 12.26
CA MET A 14 -0.75 4.55 10.96
C MET A 14 -2.27 4.48 10.96
N ARG A 15 -2.81 3.41 11.54
CA ARG A 15 -4.26 3.22 11.65
C ARG A 15 -4.92 4.37 12.41
N GLU A 16 -4.32 4.77 13.53
CA GLU A 16 -4.84 5.87 14.34
C GLU A 16 -4.78 7.19 13.58
N ARG A 17 -3.72 7.44 12.83
CA ARG A 17 -3.60 8.64 12.02
C ARG A 17 -4.67 8.68 10.94
N VAL A 18 -4.92 7.56 10.29
CA VAL A 18 -5.97 7.48 9.26
C VAL A 18 -7.35 7.69 9.88
N GLN A 19 -7.62 7.09 11.04
CA GLN A 19 -8.90 7.25 11.72
C GLN A 19 -9.15 8.68 12.14
N ASN A 20 -8.12 9.36 12.63
CA ASN A 20 -8.27 10.70 13.19
C ASN A 20 -8.15 11.82 12.15
N TYR A 21 -7.34 11.61 11.12
CA TYR A 21 -6.98 12.69 10.18
C TYR A 21 -7.16 12.31 8.70
N GLY A 22 -7.52 11.08 8.41
CA GLY A 22 -7.70 10.62 7.04
C GLY A 22 -6.40 10.14 6.40
N LEU A 23 -6.54 9.50 5.25
CA LEU A 23 -5.41 8.92 4.52
C LEU A 23 -4.42 9.99 4.07
N ASP A 24 -4.90 11.20 3.81
CA ASP A 24 -4.07 12.33 3.38
C ASP A 24 -3.04 12.75 4.42
N SER A 25 -3.21 12.34 5.68
CA SER A 25 -2.24 12.64 6.74
C SER A 25 -0.95 11.83 6.60
N LEU A 26 -0.96 10.80 5.76
CA LEU A 26 0.21 9.95 5.54
C LEU A 26 0.99 10.41 4.32
N ALA A 27 2.32 10.24 4.35
CA ALA A 27 3.14 10.42 3.15
C ALA A 27 2.76 9.34 2.12
N GLU A 28 3.08 9.56 0.84
CA GLU A 28 2.70 8.63 -0.21
C GLU A 28 3.12 7.19 0.07
N HIS A 29 4.36 6.98 0.47
CA HIS A 29 4.84 5.62 0.74
C HIS A 29 4.15 5.02 1.95
N GLU A 30 3.78 5.83 2.93
CA GLU A 30 3.03 5.36 4.11
C GLU A 30 1.61 4.98 3.74
N ALA A 31 0.96 5.79 2.90
CA ALA A 31 -0.40 5.50 2.43
C ALA A 31 -0.42 4.19 1.65
N LEU A 32 0.55 4.01 0.76
CA LEU A 32 0.66 2.77 0.00
C LEU A 32 0.97 1.58 0.91
N GLU A 33 1.85 1.77 1.89
CA GLU A 33 2.17 0.74 2.87
C GLU A 33 0.90 0.30 3.63
N TYR A 34 0.08 1.26 4.03
CA TYR A 34 -1.15 0.98 4.77
C TYR A 34 -2.13 0.16 3.91
N VAL A 35 -2.29 0.56 2.65
CA VAL A 35 -3.16 -0.17 1.72
C VAL A 35 -2.65 -1.59 1.51
N LEU A 36 -1.35 -1.76 1.32
CA LEU A 36 -0.73 -3.08 1.15
C LEU A 36 -0.90 -3.95 2.39
N TYR A 37 -0.84 -3.33 3.56
CA TYR A 37 -1.03 -4.05 4.83
C TYR A 37 -2.39 -4.75 4.88
N LEU A 38 -3.42 -4.14 4.30
CA LEU A 38 -4.77 -4.72 4.33
C LEU A 38 -4.85 -6.08 3.64
N THR A 39 -3.95 -6.35 2.69
CA THR A 39 -3.92 -7.64 2.00
C THR A 39 -2.68 -8.47 2.32
N ASN A 40 -1.72 -7.91 3.05
CA ASN A 40 -0.43 -8.56 3.34
C ASN A 40 -0.03 -8.35 4.80
N ALA A 41 -0.92 -8.71 5.71
CA ALA A 41 -0.71 -8.44 7.15
C ALA A 41 0.56 -9.10 7.71
N GLN A 42 1.03 -10.17 7.09
CA GLN A 42 2.19 -10.92 7.57
C GLN A 42 3.50 -10.49 6.92
N LYS A 43 3.46 -9.59 5.93
CA LYS A 43 4.65 -9.17 5.19
C LYS A 43 5.13 -7.80 5.61
N ASP A 44 6.40 -7.51 5.30
CA ASP A 44 6.96 -6.17 5.43
C ASP A 44 6.49 -5.31 4.27
N THR A 45 5.36 -4.65 4.44
CA THR A 45 4.77 -3.83 3.40
C THR A 45 5.49 -2.50 3.20
N ASN A 46 6.34 -2.09 4.14
CA ASN A 46 7.14 -0.87 3.98
C ASN A 46 8.12 -1.00 2.81
N GLY A 47 8.86 -2.11 2.75
CA GLY A 47 9.81 -2.34 1.66
C GLY A 47 9.11 -2.45 0.32
N ILE A 48 7.99 -3.15 0.27
CA ILE A 48 7.22 -3.30 -0.97
C ILE A 48 6.70 -1.94 -1.44
N ALA A 49 6.21 -1.10 -0.52
CA ALA A 49 5.71 0.23 -0.86
C ALA A 49 6.83 1.10 -1.47
N HIS A 50 8.01 1.08 -0.87
CA HIS A 50 9.15 1.83 -1.40
C HIS A 50 9.54 1.34 -2.79
N ASP A 51 9.59 0.02 -3.00
CA ASP A 51 9.95 -0.56 -4.28
C ASP A 51 8.94 -0.18 -5.37
N LEU A 52 7.66 -0.18 -5.03
CA LEU A 52 6.60 0.21 -5.98
C LEU A 52 6.74 1.69 -6.38
N ILE A 53 6.94 2.56 -5.41
CA ILE A 53 7.08 3.98 -5.70
C ILE A 53 8.36 4.25 -6.49
N ASP A 54 9.46 3.59 -6.14
CA ASP A 54 10.71 3.71 -6.88
C ASP A 54 10.55 3.25 -8.33
N ARG A 55 9.79 2.18 -8.55
CA ARG A 55 9.60 1.61 -9.88
C ARG A 55 8.68 2.47 -10.76
N PHE A 56 7.59 2.97 -10.21
CA PHE A 56 6.55 3.65 -10.99
C PHE A 56 6.54 5.16 -10.85
N GLY A 57 7.16 5.70 -9.82
CA GLY A 57 7.34 7.13 -9.64
C GLY A 57 6.58 7.73 -8.46
N ASP A 58 5.28 7.47 -8.37
CA ASP A 58 4.46 7.96 -7.26
C ASP A 58 3.26 7.03 -7.05
N PHE A 59 2.46 7.32 -6.05
CA PHE A 59 1.31 6.49 -5.70
C PHE A 59 0.30 6.42 -6.85
N ALA A 60 0.03 7.55 -7.49
CA ALA A 60 -0.93 7.58 -8.61
C ALA A 60 -0.45 6.67 -9.74
N ALA A 61 0.84 6.71 -10.07
CA ALA A 61 1.41 5.87 -11.11
C ALA A 61 1.33 4.37 -10.75
N VAL A 62 1.51 4.03 -9.47
CA VAL A 62 1.33 2.65 -9.01
C VAL A 62 -0.10 2.18 -9.29
N LEU A 63 -1.08 3.01 -8.98
CA LEU A 63 -2.49 2.66 -9.17
C LEU A 63 -2.88 2.59 -10.65
N GLU A 64 -2.15 3.26 -11.53
CA GLU A 64 -2.39 3.23 -12.97
C GLU A 64 -1.66 2.11 -13.70
N ALA A 65 -0.71 1.46 -13.04
CA ALA A 65 0.04 0.35 -13.64
C ALA A 65 -0.86 -0.86 -13.86
N SER A 66 -0.52 -1.68 -14.84
CA SER A 66 -1.27 -2.91 -15.08
C SER A 66 -0.96 -3.95 -14.01
N GLU A 67 -1.85 -4.93 -13.85
CA GLU A 67 -1.60 -6.03 -12.91
C GLU A 67 -0.30 -6.75 -13.24
N GLU A 68 -0.03 -6.93 -14.53
CA GLU A 68 1.18 -7.57 -15.00
C GLU A 68 2.44 -6.80 -14.57
N GLU A 69 2.42 -5.50 -14.77
CA GLU A 69 3.54 -4.64 -14.36
C GLU A 69 3.74 -4.65 -12.85
N LEU A 70 2.65 -4.59 -12.09
CA LEU A 70 2.72 -4.61 -10.63
C LEU A 70 3.35 -5.92 -10.13
N CYS A 71 3.03 -7.03 -10.76
CA CYS A 71 3.56 -8.33 -10.37
C CYS A 71 5.07 -8.48 -10.64
N THR A 72 5.69 -7.56 -11.38
CA THR A 72 7.14 -7.59 -11.56
C THR A 72 7.88 -7.13 -10.32
N VAL A 73 7.20 -6.50 -9.37
CA VAL A 73 7.82 -6.06 -8.11
C VAL A 73 7.80 -7.21 -7.12
N GLU A 74 8.95 -7.53 -6.56
CA GLU A 74 9.06 -8.62 -5.59
C GLU A 74 8.16 -8.38 -4.40
N GLY A 75 7.42 -9.40 -4.01
CA GLY A 75 6.48 -9.31 -2.90
C GLY A 75 5.06 -8.97 -3.32
N VAL A 76 4.84 -8.58 -4.58
CA VAL A 76 3.51 -8.28 -5.11
C VAL A 76 2.98 -9.49 -5.85
N GLY A 77 1.99 -10.15 -5.27
CA GLY A 77 1.31 -11.29 -5.90
C GLY A 77 0.09 -10.84 -6.69
N PRO A 78 -0.57 -11.80 -7.39
CA PRO A 78 -1.73 -11.46 -8.24
C PRO A 78 -2.88 -10.79 -7.49
N ALA A 79 -3.16 -11.22 -6.26
CA ALA A 79 -4.27 -10.63 -5.49
C ALA A 79 -3.99 -9.18 -5.11
N THR A 80 -2.77 -8.88 -4.69
CA THR A 80 -2.36 -7.52 -4.35
C THR A 80 -2.36 -6.63 -5.59
N ALA A 81 -1.84 -7.14 -6.71
CA ALA A 81 -1.82 -6.40 -7.97
C ALA A 81 -3.26 -6.07 -8.42
N ARG A 82 -4.16 -7.02 -8.31
CA ARG A 82 -5.56 -6.81 -8.67
C ARG A 82 -6.22 -5.77 -7.76
N MET A 83 -5.96 -5.84 -6.47
CA MET A 83 -6.51 -4.87 -5.52
C MET A 83 -6.05 -3.46 -5.86
N LEU A 84 -4.75 -3.26 -6.09
CA LEU A 84 -4.21 -1.94 -6.43
C LEU A 84 -4.81 -1.42 -7.74
N HIS A 85 -4.94 -2.29 -8.72
CA HIS A 85 -5.50 -1.92 -10.03
C HIS A 85 -6.96 -1.52 -9.93
N LEU A 86 -7.72 -2.15 -9.05
CA LEU A 86 -9.16 -1.89 -8.90
C LEU A 86 -9.49 -0.63 -8.09
N LEU A 87 -8.61 -0.17 -7.23
CA LEU A 87 -8.90 0.95 -6.33
C LEU A 87 -9.42 2.20 -7.06
N PRO A 88 -8.75 2.69 -8.12
CA PRO A 88 -9.26 3.86 -8.83
C PRO A 88 -10.59 3.60 -9.52
N GLU A 89 -10.82 2.38 -10.00
CA GLU A 89 -12.07 2.03 -10.67
C GLU A 89 -13.23 2.03 -9.70
N ILE A 90 -13.02 1.53 -8.49
CA ILE A 90 -14.06 1.54 -7.45
C ILE A 90 -14.46 2.98 -7.13
N GLY A 91 -13.49 3.86 -6.97
CA GLY A 91 -13.74 5.26 -6.70
C GLY A 91 -14.54 5.92 -7.81
N ARG A 92 -14.17 5.66 -9.05
CA ARG A 92 -14.87 6.24 -10.21
C ARG A 92 -16.29 5.70 -10.36
N ALA A 93 -16.49 4.42 -10.08
CA ALA A 93 -17.79 3.77 -10.26
C ALA A 93 -18.87 4.32 -9.33
N HIS A 94 -18.47 4.91 -8.21
CA HIS A 94 -19.39 5.35 -7.17
C HIS A 94 -19.42 6.86 -6.95
N VAL A 95 -18.87 7.62 -7.87
CA VAL A 95 -18.89 9.10 -7.78
C VAL A 95 -20.07 9.71 -8.52
#